data_4ea4d57edafd41e70172f08a1b7f2da2
#
_entry.id   4ea4d57edafd41e70172f08a1b7f2da2
#
_cell.length_a   1.000
_cell.length_b   1.000
_cell.length_c   1.000
_cell.angle_alpha   90.00
_cell.angle_beta   90.00
_cell.angle_gamma   90.00
#
_symmetry.space_group_name_H-M   'P 1'
#
loop_
_entity.id
_entity.type
_entity.pdbx_description
1 polymer ?
#
loop_
_entity_poly.entity_id
_entity_poly.type
_entity_poly.pdbx_seq_one_letter_code
_entity_poly.pdbx_strand_id
1 'polypeptide(L)'
;MVTMTDEHDHDSKPELPKDLRVRFCPSPTGTPHVGMVRTALFNWAQARHSKGTFVFRIEDTDAQRDSEESYGQILDALRWLGLDWDEGVEVGGPDGPYRQSLRGDIYKKVAQQLVDAGYAYESYSTADEIKERNVAAGRPEAFGYDGYDRNLSEEERQAFRDQGRKPALRIRMPDEDIAFDDLIRGRIEFKAGSVPDYVIVRPNGDPLYTLTNPVDDAMMRINVVLRGEDLLSSTPRQIVLYRYLMELGVAQAMPLFGHMPYVMGQGKKKLSKRDPESNLFLHREHGFIREGLLNYLALLGWSIGPDRDVFSMDEMIERFDVRDVKANPAHFDIDKAIAINAEHIRMLDPQDFLNRSLPYLKRDGLVTAESWDDLTDREREVLTAAGPLVQPRVRLLGEVSGMMGSLLSDADYIEPDPDARKQLKESAAAVLELAEQTLREVPDQSWTTDHLHDLLTEALVEQGGYKPRLAFGPVRIAVSGRRVSPPLFESLEIIGKSATLQRLTNLRQHL
;
A
#
# COMPACT_ATOMS: atom_id res chain seq x y z
N MET A 1 -13.04 -6.72 30.26
CA MET A 1 -13.40 -5.37 29.81
C MET A 1 -12.10 -4.65 29.58
N VAL A 2 -11.86 -4.15 28.36
CA VAL A 2 -10.65 -3.38 28.02
C VAL A 2 -10.94 -1.93 28.37
N THR A 3 -10.15 -1.33 29.22
CA THR A 3 -10.26 0.09 29.56
C THR A 3 -9.17 0.84 28.78
N MET A 4 -9.55 1.84 28.01
CA MET A 4 -8.64 2.76 27.31
C MET A 4 -8.77 4.14 27.96
N THR A 5 -7.68 4.76 28.29
CA THR A 5 -7.65 6.17 28.72
C THR A 5 -7.16 7.01 27.56
N ASP A 6 -8.04 7.88 27.06
CA ASP A 6 -7.72 8.89 26.02
C ASP A 6 -6.98 10.07 26.66
N GLU A 7 -5.66 9.99 26.79
CA GLU A 7 -4.82 11.18 27.02
C GLU A 7 -3.70 11.18 25.97
N HIS A 8 -3.80 12.10 25.01
CA HIS A 8 -2.80 12.35 23.98
C HIS A 8 -1.65 13.23 24.51
N ASP A 9 -0.97 12.79 25.57
CA ASP A 9 0.25 13.43 26.01
C ASP A 9 1.46 12.60 25.55
N HIS A 10 2.24 13.15 24.61
CA HIS A 10 3.46 12.52 24.09
C HIS A 10 4.45 12.20 25.22
N ASP A 11 4.52 13.05 26.26
CA ASP A 11 5.43 12.89 27.39
C ASP A 11 5.07 11.71 28.31
N SER A 12 3.85 11.15 28.19
CA SER A 12 3.41 9.98 28.96
C SER A 12 3.71 8.63 28.27
N LYS A 13 4.13 8.64 27.00
CA LYS A 13 4.40 7.41 26.24
C LYS A 13 5.83 6.92 26.49
N PRO A 14 6.06 5.57 26.39
CA PRO A 14 7.40 5.01 26.59
C PRO A 14 8.45 5.62 25.64
N GLU A 15 9.66 5.81 26.15
CA GLU A 15 10.79 6.19 25.30
C GLU A 15 11.19 5.07 24.37
N LEU A 16 11.54 5.41 23.13
CA LEU A 16 12.01 4.43 22.16
C LEU A 16 13.47 4.02 22.46
N PRO A 17 13.82 2.73 22.24
CA PRO A 17 15.20 2.26 22.40
C PRO A 17 16.16 2.99 21.46
N LYS A 18 17.39 3.24 21.92
CA LYS A 18 18.44 3.86 21.08
C LYS A 18 18.91 2.95 19.95
N ASP A 19 18.94 1.65 20.20
CA ASP A 19 19.27 0.58 19.26
C ASP A 19 17.98 -0.06 18.71
N LEU A 20 17.08 0.78 18.20
CA LEU A 20 15.76 0.37 17.75
C LEU A 20 15.83 -0.74 16.70
N ARG A 21 15.07 -1.81 16.94
CA ARG A 21 14.86 -2.92 16.01
C ARG A 21 13.37 -3.18 15.85
N VAL A 22 12.88 -2.93 14.67
CA VAL A 22 11.50 -3.17 14.24
C VAL A 22 11.45 -4.24 13.16
N ARG A 23 10.27 -4.74 12.86
CA ARG A 23 10.10 -5.74 11.82
C ARG A 23 8.81 -5.58 11.03
N PHE A 24 8.88 -6.00 9.78
CA PHE A 24 7.75 -6.32 8.95
C PHE A 24 7.72 -7.83 8.71
N CYS A 25 6.62 -8.48 9.07
CA CYS A 25 6.53 -9.94 9.09
C CYS A 25 5.19 -10.43 8.50
N PRO A 26 4.97 -10.22 7.20
CA PRO A 26 3.74 -10.66 6.54
C PRO A 26 3.69 -12.17 6.33
N SER A 27 2.47 -12.72 6.35
CA SER A 27 2.21 -14.04 5.77
C SER A 27 1.99 -13.90 4.27
N PRO A 28 2.61 -14.75 3.42
CA PRO A 28 2.50 -14.65 1.97
C PRO A 28 1.17 -15.23 1.47
N THR A 29 0.07 -14.55 1.81
CA THR A 29 -1.31 -14.95 1.51
C THR A 29 -2.02 -13.93 0.63
N GLY A 30 -2.01 -14.14 -0.68
CA GLY A 30 -2.68 -13.28 -1.66
C GLY A 30 -1.92 -11.97 -1.95
N THR A 31 -2.58 -11.08 -2.68
CA THR A 31 -1.99 -9.85 -3.19
C THR A 31 -1.73 -8.82 -2.07
N PRO A 32 -0.59 -8.11 -2.12
CA PRO A 32 -0.31 -7.01 -1.21
C PRO A 32 -1.40 -5.94 -1.22
N HIS A 33 -1.75 -5.44 -0.04
CA HIS A 33 -2.78 -4.44 0.13
C HIS A 33 -2.26 -3.20 0.87
N VAL A 34 -2.93 -2.06 0.67
CA VAL A 34 -2.50 -0.76 1.21
C VAL A 34 -2.32 -0.76 2.74
N GLY A 35 -3.13 -1.51 3.49
CA GLY A 35 -2.97 -1.61 4.95
C GLY A 35 -1.70 -2.34 5.37
N MET A 36 -1.29 -3.38 4.63
CA MET A 36 -0.04 -4.09 4.84
C MET A 36 1.15 -3.18 4.51
N VAL A 37 1.08 -2.47 3.39
CA VAL A 37 2.14 -1.53 2.97
C VAL A 37 2.28 -0.38 3.95
N ARG A 38 1.19 0.17 4.49
CA ARG A 38 1.25 1.18 5.55
C ARG A 38 1.99 0.66 6.79
N THR A 39 1.73 -0.59 7.16
CA THR A 39 2.45 -1.23 8.28
C THR A 39 3.95 -1.34 8.00
N ALA A 40 4.33 -1.74 6.79
CA ALA A 40 5.73 -1.76 6.36
C ALA A 40 6.34 -0.35 6.38
N LEU A 41 5.64 0.64 5.81
CA LEU A 41 6.08 2.03 5.76
C LEU A 41 6.36 2.62 7.15
N PHE A 42 5.47 2.40 8.13
CA PHE A 42 5.64 2.96 9.48
C PHE A 42 6.80 2.29 10.24
N ASN A 43 6.99 0.98 10.09
CA ASN A 43 8.16 0.29 10.62
C ASN A 43 9.45 0.80 9.96
N TRP A 44 9.45 0.91 8.63
CA TRP A 44 10.58 1.41 7.85
C TRP A 44 10.94 2.85 8.23
N ALA A 45 9.95 3.74 8.26
CA ALA A 45 10.17 5.15 8.60
C ALA A 45 10.72 5.31 10.02
N GLN A 46 10.18 4.56 11.00
CA GLN A 46 10.69 4.58 12.37
C GLN A 46 12.13 4.07 12.44
N ALA A 47 12.45 2.98 11.73
CA ALA A 47 13.82 2.47 11.69
C ALA A 47 14.78 3.50 11.08
N ARG A 48 14.42 4.09 9.95
CA ARG A 48 15.26 5.10 9.28
C ARG A 48 15.41 6.37 10.13
N HIS A 49 14.32 6.85 10.74
CA HIS A 49 14.37 8.00 11.67
C HIS A 49 15.33 7.76 12.84
N SER A 50 15.21 6.63 13.50
CA SER A 50 16.01 6.28 14.68
C SER A 50 17.41 5.73 14.34
N LYS A 51 17.77 5.62 13.04
CA LYS A 51 18.98 4.92 12.57
C LYS A 51 19.08 3.50 13.12
N GLY A 52 17.92 2.86 13.28
CA GLY A 52 17.76 1.51 13.79
C GLY A 52 17.76 0.47 12.66
N THR A 53 17.40 -0.75 13.02
CA THR A 53 17.34 -1.90 12.10
C THR A 53 15.91 -2.22 11.71
N PHE A 54 15.66 -2.37 10.42
CA PHE A 54 14.40 -2.88 9.87
C PHE A 54 14.58 -4.31 9.39
N VAL A 55 13.89 -5.25 10.05
CA VAL A 55 13.94 -6.69 9.77
C VAL A 55 12.74 -7.10 8.91
N PHE A 56 12.99 -7.83 7.82
CA PHE A 56 11.94 -8.41 6.99
C PHE A 56 11.91 -9.93 7.14
N ARG A 57 10.87 -10.46 7.80
CA ARG A 57 10.64 -11.88 8.04
C ARG A 57 9.36 -12.33 7.34
N ILE A 58 9.35 -13.55 6.81
CA ILE A 58 8.17 -14.18 6.22
C ILE A 58 7.57 -15.18 7.20
N GLU A 59 6.28 -15.02 7.49
CA GLU A 59 5.50 -15.90 8.36
C GLU A 59 4.68 -16.89 7.51
N ASP A 60 5.36 -17.93 7.02
CA ASP A 60 4.88 -18.95 6.08
C ASP A 60 4.69 -20.33 6.76
N THR A 61 4.01 -20.33 7.90
CA THR A 61 3.70 -21.59 8.64
C THR A 61 2.39 -22.24 8.21
N ASP A 62 1.56 -21.57 7.39
CA ASP A 62 0.29 -22.08 6.92
C ASP A 62 0.39 -22.53 5.45
N ALA A 63 0.90 -23.75 5.24
CA ALA A 63 1.10 -24.31 3.90
C ALA A 63 -0.17 -24.41 3.02
N GLN A 64 -1.36 -24.23 3.58
CA GLN A 64 -2.62 -24.23 2.80
C GLN A 64 -2.92 -22.85 2.20
N ARG A 65 -2.44 -21.77 2.79
CA ARG A 65 -2.72 -20.40 2.37
C ARG A 65 -1.51 -19.66 1.83
N ASP A 66 -0.31 -20.10 2.19
CA ASP A 66 0.94 -19.48 1.79
C ASP A 66 1.36 -19.95 0.38
N SER A 67 1.90 -19.04 -0.42
CA SER A 67 2.39 -19.35 -1.76
C SER A 67 3.64 -18.57 -2.13
N GLU A 68 4.51 -19.17 -2.95
CA GLU A 68 5.69 -18.49 -3.50
C GLU A 68 5.31 -17.34 -4.44
N GLU A 69 4.17 -17.41 -5.10
CA GLU A 69 3.63 -16.30 -5.90
C GLU A 69 3.35 -15.07 -5.02
N SER A 70 2.64 -15.26 -3.90
CA SER A 70 2.35 -14.18 -2.95
C SER A 70 3.63 -13.63 -2.31
N TYR A 71 4.61 -14.50 -2.04
CA TYR A 71 5.94 -14.07 -1.57
C TYR A 71 6.63 -13.17 -2.60
N GLY A 72 6.66 -13.58 -3.88
CA GLY A 72 7.22 -12.79 -4.97
C GLY A 72 6.51 -11.44 -5.14
N GLN A 73 5.20 -11.40 -4.98
CA GLN A 73 4.40 -10.16 -5.01
C GLN A 73 4.74 -9.21 -3.86
N ILE A 74 5.00 -9.72 -2.65
CA ILE A 74 5.43 -8.88 -1.52
C ILE A 74 6.80 -8.26 -1.81
N LEU A 75 7.76 -9.04 -2.33
CA LEU A 75 9.08 -8.53 -2.72
C LEU A 75 8.98 -7.46 -3.81
N ASP A 76 8.19 -7.71 -4.87
CA ASP A 76 7.97 -6.74 -5.95
C ASP A 76 7.36 -5.44 -5.40
N ALA A 77 6.38 -5.54 -4.51
CA ALA A 77 5.76 -4.38 -3.86
C ALA A 77 6.77 -3.53 -3.08
N LEU A 78 7.57 -4.15 -2.20
CA LEU A 78 8.54 -3.43 -1.39
C LEU A 78 9.64 -2.79 -2.26
N ARG A 79 10.13 -3.50 -3.29
CA ARG A 79 11.13 -2.99 -4.25
C ARG A 79 10.58 -1.81 -5.06
N TRP A 80 9.36 -1.93 -5.58
CA TRP A 80 8.71 -0.84 -6.30
C TRP A 80 8.57 0.42 -5.45
N LEU A 81 8.20 0.24 -4.17
CA LEU A 81 8.02 1.34 -3.22
C LEU A 81 9.35 1.89 -2.68
N GLY A 82 10.47 1.17 -2.85
CA GLY A 82 11.76 1.56 -2.30
C GLY A 82 11.85 1.38 -0.78
N LEU A 83 11.06 0.47 -0.22
CA LEU A 83 11.11 0.11 1.20
C LEU A 83 12.15 -1.02 1.38
N ASP A 84 13.41 -0.64 1.49
CA ASP A 84 14.54 -1.53 1.72
C ASP A 84 14.63 -2.01 3.18
N TRP A 85 15.26 -3.14 3.41
CA TRP A 85 15.43 -3.72 4.74
C TRP A 85 16.90 -4.10 5.00
N ASP A 86 17.28 -4.07 6.30
CA ASP A 86 18.67 -4.25 6.73
C ASP A 86 19.00 -5.71 6.97
N GLU A 87 18.04 -6.48 7.48
CA GLU A 87 18.15 -7.91 7.74
C GLU A 87 16.86 -8.61 7.29
N GLY A 88 16.97 -9.85 6.86
CA GLY A 88 15.78 -10.61 6.49
C GLY A 88 15.97 -11.51 5.27
N VAL A 89 14.82 -11.88 4.67
CA VAL A 89 14.86 -12.63 3.40
C VAL A 89 15.59 -11.83 2.33
N GLU A 90 16.24 -12.53 1.40
CA GLU A 90 17.03 -12.00 0.28
C GLU A 90 18.38 -11.35 0.70
N VAL A 91 18.45 -10.65 1.83
CA VAL A 91 19.68 -9.96 2.28
C VAL A 91 20.44 -10.73 3.37
N GLY A 92 19.77 -11.66 4.06
CA GLY A 92 20.34 -12.40 5.17
C GLY A 92 20.45 -11.59 6.45
N GLY A 93 21.37 -12.01 7.33
CA GLY A 93 21.63 -11.38 8.61
C GLY A 93 22.04 -12.41 9.69
N PRO A 94 22.35 -11.94 10.92
CA PRO A 94 22.90 -12.80 11.98
C PRO A 94 21.88 -13.77 12.59
N ASP A 95 20.58 -13.49 12.48
CA ASP A 95 19.52 -14.19 13.20
C ASP A 95 18.66 -15.10 12.28
N GLY A 96 19.16 -15.40 11.08
CA GLY A 96 18.49 -16.26 10.12
C GLY A 96 18.24 -17.70 10.62
N PRO A 97 17.44 -18.47 9.87
CA PRO A 97 16.70 -18.09 8.66
C PRO A 97 15.52 -17.16 8.96
N TYR A 98 15.12 -16.33 7.98
CA TYR A 98 14.04 -15.33 8.11
C TYR A 98 12.72 -15.79 7.48
N ARG A 99 12.57 -17.07 7.21
CA ARG A 99 11.30 -17.74 6.86
C ARG A 99 10.91 -18.68 7.98
N GLN A 100 9.69 -18.57 8.49
CA GLN A 100 9.24 -19.38 9.62
C GLN A 100 9.17 -20.87 9.28
N SER A 101 8.84 -21.23 8.05
CA SER A 101 8.84 -22.62 7.58
C SER A 101 10.20 -23.33 7.75
N LEU A 102 11.30 -22.57 7.82
CA LEU A 102 12.67 -23.10 8.03
C LEU A 102 13.09 -23.13 9.50
N ARG A 103 12.24 -22.73 10.44
CA ARG A 103 12.57 -22.58 11.86
C ARG A 103 11.88 -23.63 12.76
N GLY A 104 11.28 -24.67 12.19
CA GLY A 104 10.49 -25.66 12.91
C GLY A 104 11.18 -26.28 14.13
N ASP A 105 12.50 -26.58 14.02
CA ASP A 105 13.25 -27.16 15.12
C ASP A 105 13.48 -26.18 16.28
N ILE A 106 13.57 -24.88 16.00
CA ILE A 106 13.64 -23.82 17.00
C ILE A 106 12.34 -23.82 17.81
N TYR A 107 11.19 -23.81 17.13
CA TYR A 107 9.89 -23.79 17.81
C TYR A 107 9.64 -25.03 18.64
N LYS A 108 10.01 -26.20 18.15
CA LYS A 108 9.92 -27.47 18.92
C LYS A 108 10.76 -27.42 20.20
N LYS A 109 12.01 -26.93 20.07
CA LYS A 109 12.91 -26.78 21.23
C LYS A 109 12.34 -25.83 22.27
N VAL A 110 11.87 -24.65 21.85
CA VAL A 110 11.31 -23.66 22.78
C VAL A 110 10.01 -24.17 23.39
N ALA A 111 9.13 -24.81 22.62
CA ALA A 111 7.91 -25.42 23.16
C ALA A 111 8.22 -26.47 24.22
N GLN A 112 9.24 -27.33 24.03
CA GLN A 112 9.68 -28.30 25.00
C GLN A 112 10.23 -27.62 26.27
N GLN A 113 11.05 -26.58 26.14
CA GLN A 113 11.55 -25.83 27.30
C GLN A 113 10.41 -25.21 28.12
N LEU A 114 9.35 -24.70 27.46
CA LEU A 114 8.16 -24.18 28.14
C LEU A 114 7.39 -25.28 28.93
N VAL A 115 7.32 -26.49 28.37
CA VAL A 115 6.70 -27.65 29.06
C VAL A 115 7.55 -28.08 30.23
N ASP A 116 8.86 -28.25 30.06
CA ASP A 116 9.79 -28.70 31.09
C ASP A 116 9.82 -27.73 32.29
N ALA A 117 9.68 -26.44 32.05
CA ALA A 117 9.59 -25.39 33.06
C ALA A 117 8.19 -25.27 33.71
N GLY A 118 7.20 -25.99 33.20
CA GLY A 118 5.83 -25.93 33.71
C GLY A 118 5.02 -24.72 33.24
N TYR A 119 5.53 -23.94 32.29
CA TYR A 119 4.84 -22.77 31.70
C TYR A 119 3.84 -23.15 30.63
N ALA A 120 4.00 -24.34 30.02
CA ALA A 120 3.05 -24.96 29.13
C ALA A 120 2.68 -26.35 29.58
N TYR A 121 1.57 -26.86 29.06
CA TYR A 121 1.07 -28.21 29.42
C TYR A 121 0.32 -28.83 28.25
N GLU A 122 0.21 -30.17 28.30
CA GLU A 122 -0.57 -30.97 27.35
C GLU A 122 -2.07 -30.79 27.58
N SER A 123 -2.81 -30.48 26.54
CA SER A 123 -4.28 -30.35 26.56
C SER A 123 -4.90 -31.31 25.55
N TYR A 124 -5.78 -32.17 26.02
CA TYR A 124 -6.42 -33.22 25.24
C TYR A 124 -7.86 -32.90 24.83
N SER A 125 -8.45 -31.85 25.44
CA SER A 125 -9.82 -31.43 25.16
C SER A 125 -10.01 -30.99 23.71
N THR A 126 -11.03 -31.52 23.08
CA THR A 126 -11.49 -31.05 21.74
C THR A 126 -12.32 -29.77 21.88
N ALA A 127 -12.53 -29.09 20.78
CA ALA A 127 -13.35 -27.87 20.73
C ALA A 127 -14.80 -28.16 21.19
N ASP A 128 -15.36 -29.31 20.81
CA ASP A 128 -16.73 -29.72 21.15
C ASP A 128 -16.84 -30.01 22.64
N GLU A 129 -15.88 -30.75 23.24
CA GLU A 129 -15.84 -31.02 24.67
C GLU A 129 -15.75 -29.74 25.51
N ILE A 130 -14.95 -28.75 25.05
CA ILE A 130 -14.86 -27.44 25.72
C ILE A 130 -16.21 -26.71 25.66
N LYS A 131 -16.85 -26.71 24.49
CA LYS A 131 -18.16 -26.10 24.27
C LYS A 131 -19.23 -26.75 25.16
N GLU A 132 -19.31 -28.08 25.18
CA GLU A 132 -20.26 -28.82 26.02
C GLU A 132 -20.09 -28.50 27.50
N ARG A 133 -18.84 -28.48 28.01
CA ARG A 133 -18.57 -28.11 29.40
C ARG A 133 -18.92 -26.66 29.72
N ASN A 134 -18.70 -25.72 28.78
CA ASN A 134 -19.12 -24.35 28.98
C ASN A 134 -20.65 -24.21 29.07
N VAL A 135 -21.40 -24.87 28.21
CA VAL A 135 -22.87 -24.90 28.24
C VAL A 135 -23.38 -25.52 29.51
N ALA A 136 -22.82 -26.68 29.92
CA ALA A 136 -23.17 -27.36 31.16
C ALA A 136 -22.91 -26.51 32.42
N ALA A 137 -21.89 -25.63 32.35
CA ALA A 137 -21.56 -24.68 33.41
C ALA A 137 -22.34 -23.35 33.32
N GLY A 138 -23.33 -23.24 32.43
CA GLY A 138 -24.10 -21.99 32.21
C GLY A 138 -23.33 -20.85 31.59
N ARG A 139 -22.19 -21.14 30.93
CA ARG A 139 -21.37 -20.17 30.23
C ARG A 139 -21.73 -20.13 28.73
N PRO A 140 -21.50 -19.00 27.99
CA PRO A 140 -21.68 -18.96 26.55
C PRO A 140 -20.81 -20.01 25.85
N GLU A 141 -21.27 -20.58 24.74
CA GLU A 141 -20.48 -21.53 23.92
C GLU A 141 -19.11 -20.92 23.49
N ALA A 142 -19.07 -19.63 23.20
CA ALA A 142 -17.88 -18.88 22.80
C ALA A 142 -17.03 -18.38 23.97
N PHE A 143 -17.25 -18.89 25.19
CA PHE A 143 -16.50 -18.47 26.37
C PHE A 143 -14.98 -18.72 26.25
N GLY A 144 -14.60 -19.67 25.42
CA GLY A 144 -13.22 -20.08 25.22
C GLY A 144 -12.84 -21.29 26.11
N TYR A 145 -11.55 -21.51 26.23
CA TYR A 145 -11.04 -22.67 26.98
C TYR A 145 -11.32 -22.56 28.48
N ASP A 146 -11.83 -23.63 29.06
CA ASP A 146 -12.35 -23.70 30.43
C ASP A 146 -11.31 -24.11 31.51
N GLY A 147 -10.06 -24.38 31.09
CA GLY A 147 -8.97 -24.76 31.97
C GLY A 147 -8.99 -26.24 32.42
N TYR A 148 -9.86 -27.08 31.85
CA TYR A 148 -10.06 -28.47 32.27
C TYR A 148 -8.77 -29.29 32.35
N ASP A 149 -7.94 -29.23 31.29
CA ASP A 149 -6.72 -30.06 31.21
C ASP A 149 -5.55 -29.48 32.01
N ARG A 150 -5.71 -28.31 32.61
CA ARG A 150 -4.59 -27.53 33.19
C ARG A 150 -3.87 -28.29 34.32
N ASN A 151 -4.59 -29.12 35.08
CA ASN A 151 -4.09 -29.80 36.23
C ASN A 151 -4.32 -31.33 36.19
N LEU A 152 -4.38 -31.90 34.95
CA LEU A 152 -4.48 -33.35 34.79
C LEU A 152 -3.28 -34.07 35.46
N SER A 153 -3.57 -35.14 36.20
CA SER A 153 -2.54 -36.05 36.68
C SER A 153 -1.87 -36.81 35.51
N GLU A 154 -0.73 -37.42 35.76
CA GLU A 154 -0.08 -38.25 34.75
C GLU A 154 -0.94 -39.47 34.34
N GLU A 155 -1.71 -40.03 35.30
CA GLU A 155 -2.63 -41.13 35.03
C GLU A 155 -3.75 -40.71 34.08
N GLU A 156 -4.32 -39.52 34.26
CA GLU A 156 -5.35 -38.97 33.38
C GLU A 156 -4.79 -38.65 31.98
N ARG A 157 -3.59 -38.08 31.92
CA ARG A 157 -2.90 -37.85 30.63
C ARG A 157 -2.64 -39.16 29.90
N GLN A 158 -2.17 -40.19 30.64
CA GLN A 158 -1.91 -41.50 30.06
C GLN A 158 -3.21 -42.15 29.55
N ALA A 159 -4.32 -42.00 30.25
CA ALA A 159 -5.63 -42.50 29.79
C ALA A 159 -6.07 -41.86 28.46
N PHE A 160 -5.79 -40.56 28.23
CA PHE A 160 -6.04 -39.93 26.96
C PHE A 160 -5.10 -40.44 25.86
N ARG A 161 -3.81 -40.65 26.16
CA ARG A 161 -2.84 -41.23 25.21
C ARG A 161 -3.25 -42.65 24.82
N ASP A 162 -3.71 -43.46 25.75
CA ASP A 162 -4.20 -44.83 25.50
C ASP A 162 -5.45 -44.87 24.59
N GLN A 163 -6.24 -43.77 24.58
CA GLN A 163 -7.33 -43.54 23.65
C GLN A 163 -6.84 -43.08 22.26
N GLY A 164 -5.53 -42.94 22.04
CA GLY A 164 -4.94 -42.45 20.78
C GLY A 164 -5.05 -40.94 20.60
N ARG A 165 -5.42 -40.18 21.63
CA ARG A 165 -5.48 -38.71 21.55
C ARG A 165 -4.08 -38.12 21.57
N LYS A 166 -3.87 -37.13 20.67
CA LYS A 166 -2.65 -36.34 20.64
C LYS A 166 -2.92 -34.98 21.31
N PRO A 167 -2.03 -34.50 22.21
CA PRO A 167 -2.23 -33.25 22.91
C PRO A 167 -1.92 -32.05 22.03
N ALA A 168 -2.66 -30.97 22.24
CA ALA A 168 -2.18 -29.63 21.95
C ALA A 168 -1.32 -29.15 23.14
N LEU A 169 -0.39 -28.20 22.89
CA LEU A 169 0.30 -27.51 23.98
C LEU A 169 -0.36 -26.15 24.23
N ARG A 170 -0.65 -25.88 25.51
CA ARG A 170 -1.23 -24.60 25.97
C ARG A 170 -0.31 -23.89 26.94
N ILE A 171 -0.23 -22.56 26.81
CA ILE A 171 0.43 -21.71 27.82
C ILE A 171 -0.47 -21.56 29.04
N ARG A 172 0.14 -21.59 30.23
CA ARG A 172 -0.51 -21.24 31.50
C ARG A 172 -0.60 -19.73 31.62
N MET A 173 -1.79 -19.17 31.53
CA MET A 173 -2.02 -17.76 31.83
C MET A 173 -2.04 -17.53 33.32
N PRO A 174 -1.40 -16.48 33.86
CA PRO A 174 -1.46 -16.14 35.27
C PRO A 174 -2.85 -15.59 35.65
N ASP A 175 -3.21 -15.72 36.93
CA ASP A 175 -4.44 -15.15 37.47
C ASP A 175 -4.14 -13.74 38.03
N GLU A 176 -3.78 -12.82 37.13
CA GLU A 176 -3.48 -11.43 37.42
C GLU A 176 -3.90 -10.52 36.27
N ASP A 177 -4.05 -9.24 36.57
CA ASP A 177 -4.28 -8.22 35.53
C ASP A 177 -3.01 -8.06 34.68
N ILE A 178 -3.18 -8.02 33.35
CA ILE A 178 -2.09 -7.80 32.41
C ILE A 178 -2.26 -6.43 31.80
N ALA A 179 -1.30 -5.56 32.06
CA ALA A 179 -1.34 -4.20 31.56
C ALA A 179 -0.02 -3.82 30.87
N PHE A 180 -0.10 -2.95 29.87
CA PHE A 180 1.03 -2.39 29.16
C PHE A 180 0.71 -1.01 28.60
N ASP A 181 1.76 -0.23 28.32
CA ASP A 181 1.65 1.08 27.71
C ASP A 181 1.93 0.95 26.21
N ASP A 182 0.89 1.12 25.39
CA ASP A 182 0.98 1.06 23.94
C ASP A 182 1.47 2.39 23.39
N LEU A 183 2.45 2.37 22.47
CA LEU A 183 3.05 3.57 21.88
C LEU A 183 2.05 4.48 21.16
N ILE A 184 0.93 3.93 20.71
CA ILE A 184 -0.10 4.66 19.96
C ILE A 184 -1.35 4.88 20.81
N ARG A 185 -1.77 3.84 21.56
CA ARG A 185 -3.07 3.80 22.25
C ARG A 185 -3.02 4.10 23.74
N GLY A 186 -1.81 4.33 24.29
CA GLY A 186 -1.64 4.58 25.71
C GLY A 186 -1.86 3.32 26.57
N ARG A 187 -2.30 3.50 27.81
CA ARG A 187 -2.47 2.42 28.76
C ARG A 187 -3.60 1.46 28.40
N ILE A 188 -3.26 0.17 28.32
CA ILE A 188 -4.21 -0.92 28.04
C ILE A 188 -4.13 -1.95 29.15
N GLU A 189 -5.28 -2.41 29.63
CA GLU A 189 -5.39 -3.37 30.71
C GLU A 189 -6.39 -4.49 30.38
N PHE A 190 -5.96 -5.72 30.65
CA PHE A 190 -6.76 -6.94 30.55
C PHE A 190 -6.92 -7.53 31.96
N LYS A 191 -8.15 -7.68 32.44
CA LYS A 191 -8.44 -8.19 33.77
C LYS A 191 -8.09 -9.66 33.91
N ALA A 192 -7.68 -10.06 35.10
CA ALA A 192 -7.44 -11.46 35.47
C ALA A 192 -8.57 -12.37 34.99
N GLY A 193 -8.24 -13.51 34.42
CA GLY A 193 -9.19 -14.47 33.88
C GLY A 193 -9.88 -14.07 32.56
N SER A 194 -9.65 -12.85 32.02
CA SER A 194 -10.24 -12.42 30.72
C SER A 194 -9.56 -13.05 29.50
N VAL A 195 -8.33 -13.55 29.68
CA VAL A 195 -7.56 -14.22 28.63
C VAL A 195 -7.29 -15.65 29.05
N PRO A 196 -7.97 -16.66 28.49
CA PRO A 196 -7.77 -18.05 28.84
C PRO A 196 -6.43 -18.61 28.35
N ASP A 197 -6.02 -19.74 28.90
CA ASP A 197 -4.88 -20.53 28.43
C ASP A 197 -5.06 -20.82 26.93
N TYR A 198 -4.05 -20.54 26.13
CA TYR A 198 -4.16 -20.61 24.68
C TYR A 198 -3.19 -21.61 24.06
N VAL A 199 -3.56 -22.16 22.92
CA VAL A 199 -2.76 -23.14 22.19
C VAL A 199 -1.56 -22.46 21.52
N ILE A 200 -0.39 -23.08 21.68
CA ILE A 200 0.86 -22.70 21.02
C ILE A 200 1.34 -23.72 19.99
N VAL A 201 0.98 -25.02 20.18
CA VAL A 201 1.26 -26.11 19.25
C VAL A 201 0.02 -26.96 19.10
N ARG A 202 -0.35 -27.28 17.87
CA ARG A 202 -1.51 -28.13 17.54
C ARG A 202 -1.22 -29.60 17.83
N PRO A 203 -2.25 -30.47 17.92
CA PRO A 203 -2.07 -31.91 18.11
C PRO A 203 -1.27 -32.60 17.00
N ASN A 204 -1.18 -32.04 15.81
CA ASN A 204 -0.37 -32.55 14.71
C ASN A 204 1.12 -32.12 14.80
N GLY A 205 1.49 -31.31 15.81
CA GLY A 205 2.83 -30.80 16.03
C GLY A 205 3.13 -29.44 15.38
N ASP A 206 2.18 -28.86 14.64
CA ASP A 206 2.38 -27.57 13.99
C ASP A 206 2.34 -26.43 15.01
N PRO A 207 3.37 -25.55 15.05
CA PRO A 207 3.36 -24.38 15.91
C PRO A 207 2.38 -23.33 15.37
N LEU A 208 1.76 -22.59 16.29
CA LEU A 208 0.87 -21.50 15.95
C LEU A 208 1.58 -20.15 15.99
N TYR A 209 1.01 -19.15 15.29
CA TYR A 209 1.42 -17.75 15.35
C TYR A 209 1.68 -17.25 16.78
N THR A 210 0.87 -17.70 17.74
CA THR A 210 0.99 -17.36 19.16
C THR A 210 2.29 -17.80 19.82
N LEU A 211 3.01 -18.74 19.21
CA LEU A 211 4.37 -19.15 19.59
C LEU A 211 5.42 -18.58 18.64
N THR A 212 5.24 -18.79 17.33
CA THR A 212 6.28 -18.52 16.33
C THR A 212 6.66 -17.06 16.29
N ASN A 213 5.68 -16.15 16.30
CA ASN A 213 5.92 -14.72 16.19
C ASN A 213 6.71 -14.16 17.39
N PRO A 214 6.31 -14.39 18.68
CA PRO A 214 7.09 -13.90 19.82
C PRO A 214 8.48 -14.55 19.96
N VAL A 215 8.61 -15.83 19.62
CA VAL A 215 9.92 -16.52 19.65
C VAL A 215 10.87 -15.90 18.62
N ASP A 216 10.41 -15.64 17.42
CA ASP A 216 11.23 -15.01 16.40
C ASP A 216 11.58 -13.57 16.74
N ASP A 217 10.60 -12.79 17.21
CA ASP A 217 10.84 -11.42 17.66
C ASP A 217 11.89 -11.39 18.80
N ALA A 218 11.81 -12.33 19.75
CA ALA A 218 12.78 -12.45 20.84
C ALA A 218 14.20 -12.81 20.33
N MET A 219 14.30 -13.83 19.46
CA MET A 219 15.58 -14.31 18.96
C MET A 219 16.22 -13.34 17.95
N MET A 220 15.42 -12.56 17.20
CA MET A 220 15.87 -11.49 16.30
C MET A 220 16.04 -10.17 17.05
N ARG A 221 15.89 -10.16 18.37
CA ARG A 221 16.09 -9.00 19.26
C ARG A 221 15.22 -7.81 18.87
N ILE A 222 14.00 -8.07 18.37
CA ILE A 222 13.02 -7.02 18.11
C ILE A 222 12.63 -6.38 19.43
N ASN A 223 12.82 -5.08 19.54
CA ASN A 223 12.53 -4.34 20.76
C ASN A 223 11.35 -3.36 20.64
N VAL A 224 10.84 -3.17 19.38
CA VAL A 224 9.61 -2.42 19.13
C VAL A 224 8.74 -3.19 18.12
N VAL A 225 7.52 -3.53 18.52
CA VAL A 225 6.54 -4.29 17.75
C VAL A 225 5.44 -3.36 17.24
N LEU A 226 5.55 -2.88 16.00
CA LEU A 226 4.52 -2.07 15.34
C LEU A 226 3.69 -2.96 14.42
N ARG A 227 2.36 -2.96 14.61
CA ARG A 227 1.44 -3.83 13.86
C ARG A 227 0.01 -3.28 13.84
N GLY A 228 -0.88 -3.93 13.09
CA GLY A 228 -2.30 -3.57 13.08
C GLY A 228 -3.01 -3.85 14.41
N GLU A 229 -4.02 -3.06 14.75
CA GLU A 229 -4.81 -3.20 15.97
C GLU A 229 -5.65 -4.50 16.04
N ASP A 230 -5.82 -5.20 14.92
CA ASP A 230 -6.43 -6.53 14.88
C ASP A 230 -5.65 -7.56 15.72
N LEU A 231 -4.37 -7.30 16.00
CA LEU A 231 -3.53 -8.11 16.86
C LEU A 231 -3.45 -7.62 18.32
N LEU A 232 -4.19 -6.57 18.68
CA LEU A 232 -4.19 -6.02 20.04
C LEU A 232 -4.63 -7.05 21.08
N SER A 233 -5.67 -7.84 20.78
CA SER A 233 -6.15 -8.90 21.67
C SER A 233 -5.16 -10.07 21.85
N SER A 234 -4.14 -10.18 20.99
CA SER A 234 -3.06 -11.17 21.14
C SER A 234 -1.94 -10.69 22.05
N THR A 235 -1.84 -9.40 22.30
CA THR A 235 -0.74 -8.80 23.08
C THR A 235 -0.62 -9.31 24.50
N PRO A 236 -1.70 -9.47 25.31
CA PRO A 236 -1.56 -10.02 26.66
C PRO A 236 -1.01 -11.44 26.67
N ARG A 237 -1.36 -12.27 25.67
CA ARG A 237 -0.81 -13.62 25.49
C ARG A 237 0.69 -13.57 25.22
N GLN A 238 1.12 -12.67 24.35
CA GLN A 238 2.52 -12.49 24.00
C GLN A 238 3.33 -11.94 25.18
N ILE A 239 2.79 -11.00 25.96
CA ILE A 239 3.44 -10.49 27.16
C ILE A 239 3.73 -11.62 28.15
N VAL A 240 2.76 -12.49 28.41
CA VAL A 240 2.97 -13.65 29.29
C VAL A 240 4.02 -14.59 28.71
N LEU A 241 3.94 -14.90 27.42
CA LEU A 241 4.95 -15.74 26.78
C LEU A 241 6.34 -15.09 26.85
N TYR A 242 6.48 -13.79 26.60
CA TYR A 242 7.77 -13.09 26.75
C TYR A 242 8.35 -13.19 28.16
N ARG A 243 7.54 -13.09 29.21
CA ARG A 243 7.99 -13.30 30.58
C ARG A 243 8.63 -14.69 30.77
N TYR A 244 7.98 -15.73 30.28
CA TYR A 244 8.52 -17.09 30.29
C TYR A 244 9.77 -17.25 29.41
N LEU A 245 9.79 -16.65 28.22
CA LEU A 245 10.96 -16.66 27.35
C LEU A 245 12.16 -15.94 27.99
N MET A 246 11.93 -14.87 28.77
CA MET A 246 13.00 -14.18 29.51
C MET A 246 13.53 -15.07 30.65
N GLU A 247 12.69 -15.75 31.41
CA GLU A 247 13.12 -16.68 32.45
C GLU A 247 13.90 -17.87 31.87
N LEU A 248 13.56 -18.31 30.66
CA LEU A 248 14.28 -19.38 29.95
C LEU A 248 15.55 -18.88 29.24
N GLY A 249 15.84 -17.60 29.28
CA GLY A 249 16.99 -16.98 28.58
C GLY A 249 16.87 -16.95 27.04
N VAL A 250 15.66 -17.13 26.50
CA VAL A 250 15.36 -17.04 25.06
C VAL A 250 15.16 -15.58 24.64
N ALA A 251 14.46 -14.80 25.45
CA ALA A 251 14.29 -13.36 25.26
C ALA A 251 15.21 -12.57 26.21
N GLN A 252 15.76 -11.45 25.72
CA GLN A 252 16.59 -10.57 26.55
C GLN A 252 15.76 -9.51 27.29
N ALA A 253 14.68 -9.02 26.67
CA ALA A 253 13.81 -7.98 27.21
C ALA A 253 12.40 -8.08 26.61
N MET A 254 11.44 -7.45 27.26
CA MET A 254 10.10 -7.24 26.74
C MET A 254 10.13 -6.14 25.66
N PRO A 255 9.58 -6.36 24.46
CA PRO A 255 9.48 -5.31 23.47
C PRO A 255 8.40 -4.28 23.86
N LEU A 256 8.53 -3.05 23.34
CA LEU A 256 7.43 -2.09 23.30
C LEU A 256 6.44 -2.47 22.20
N PHE A 257 5.16 -2.16 22.42
CA PHE A 257 4.10 -2.44 21.46
C PHE A 257 3.46 -1.14 20.94
N GLY A 258 3.14 -1.09 19.66
CA GLY A 258 2.36 -0.02 19.06
C GLY A 258 1.35 -0.61 18.07
N HIS A 259 0.05 -0.39 18.34
CA HIS A 259 -1.04 -0.92 17.54
C HIS A 259 -1.68 0.17 16.69
N MET A 260 -1.37 0.13 15.39
CA MET A 260 -1.87 1.06 14.39
C MET A 260 -3.36 0.88 14.12
N PRO A 261 -4.13 1.96 13.99
CA PRO A 261 -5.56 1.90 13.75
C PRO A 261 -5.89 1.25 12.40
N TYR A 262 -7.13 0.76 12.28
CA TYR A 262 -7.65 0.27 11.02
C TYR A 262 -7.62 1.33 9.92
N VAL A 263 -7.44 0.88 8.68
CA VAL A 263 -7.80 1.64 7.49
C VAL A 263 -9.23 1.26 7.13
N MET A 264 -10.11 2.24 7.15
CA MET A 264 -11.51 2.08 6.80
C MET A 264 -11.71 2.39 5.31
N GLY A 265 -12.56 1.62 4.65
CA GLY A 265 -13.04 1.90 3.30
C GLY A 265 -14.26 2.81 3.32
N GLN A 266 -15.06 2.75 2.28
CA GLN A 266 -16.30 3.54 2.18
C GLN A 266 -17.29 3.19 3.32
N GLY A 267 -17.84 4.20 3.94
CA GLY A 267 -18.72 4.08 5.10
C GLY A 267 -17.97 3.73 6.39
N LYS A 268 -18.52 2.79 7.18
CA LYS A 268 -17.94 2.37 8.49
C LYS A 268 -17.31 0.96 8.44
N LYS A 269 -16.99 0.46 7.27
CA LYS A 269 -16.39 -0.88 7.11
C LYS A 269 -14.88 -0.79 7.02
N LYS A 270 -14.16 -1.74 7.67
CA LYS A 270 -12.73 -1.94 7.45
C LYS A 270 -12.48 -2.19 5.96
N LEU A 271 -11.46 -1.53 5.41
CA LEU A 271 -11.02 -1.78 4.04
C LEU A 271 -10.62 -3.25 3.89
N SER A 272 -11.33 -3.97 3.03
CA SER A 272 -11.16 -5.40 2.82
C SER A 272 -10.11 -5.67 1.73
N LYS A 273 -9.41 -6.79 1.81
CA LYS A 273 -8.55 -7.28 0.71
C LYS A 273 -9.28 -7.47 -0.63
N ARG A 274 -10.64 -7.55 -0.61
CA ARG A 274 -11.48 -7.70 -1.79
C ARG A 274 -11.87 -6.37 -2.44
N ASP A 275 -11.67 -5.28 -1.73
CA ASP A 275 -11.99 -3.94 -2.26
C ASP A 275 -10.90 -3.54 -3.28
N PRO A 276 -11.24 -3.11 -4.50
CA PRO A 276 -10.25 -2.70 -5.50
C PRO A 276 -9.28 -1.65 -4.99
N GLU A 277 -9.77 -0.69 -4.19
CA GLU A 277 -8.98 0.37 -3.55
C GLU A 277 -7.95 -0.16 -2.54
N SER A 278 -8.08 -1.42 -2.12
CA SER A 278 -7.12 -2.08 -1.25
C SER A 278 -5.91 -2.65 -2.01
N ASN A 279 -6.07 -2.99 -3.29
CA ASN A 279 -5.06 -3.67 -4.08
C ASN A 279 -3.93 -2.72 -4.50
N LEU A 280 -2.72 -2.97 -4.01
CA LEU A 280 -1.55 -2.15 -4.30
C LEU A 280 -1.22 -2.09 -5.80
N PHE A 281 -1.31 -3.20 -6.50
CA PHE A 281 -0.91 -3.27 -7.90
C PHE A 281 -1.88 -2.57 -8.84
N LEU A 282 -3.18 -2.51 -8.49
CA LEU A 282 -4.13 -1.69 -9.23
C LEU A 282 -3.76 -0.20 -9.15
N HIS A 283 -3.27 0.28 -8.02
CA HIS A 283 -2.78 1.66 -7.93
C HIS A 283 -1.59 1.88 -8.86
N ARG A 284 -0.62 0.95 -8.91
CA ARG A 284 0.51 1.02 -9.85
C ARG A 284 0.02 1.00 -11.30
N GLU A 285 -0.88 0.11 -11.67
CA GLU A 285 -1.46 0.00 -13.01
C GLU A 285 -2.20 1.27 -13.43
N HIS A 286 -2.91 1.91 -12.51
CA HIS A 286 -3.58 3.19 -12.75
C HIS A 286 -2.61 4.37 -12.90
N GLY A 287 -1.36 4.21 -12.44
CA GLY A 287 -0.33 5.22 -12.60
C GLY A 287 -0.02 6.04 -11.36
N PHE A 288 -0.31 5.51 -10.17
CA PHE A 288 0.29 6.05 -8.95
C PHE A 288 1.80 5.87 -9.00
N ILE A 289 2.53 6.91 -8.61
CA ILE A 289 3.98 6.83 -8.39
C ILE A 289 4.23 6.52 -6.90
N ARG A 290 5.38 5.89 -6.62
CA ARG A 290 5.72 5.47 -5.25
C ARG A 290 5.71 6.63 -4.26
N GLU A 291 6.22 7.78 -4.65
CA GLU A 291 6.30 8.98 -3.81
C GLU A 291 4.91 9.46 -3.38
N GLY A 292 3.98 9.57 -4.34
CA GLY A 292 2.61 9.98 -4.08
C GLY A 292 1.84 8.97 -3.23
N LEU A 293 1.99 7.69 -3.53
CA LEU A 293 1.30 6.63 -2.78
C LEU A 293 1.83 6.52 -1.35
N LEU A 294 3.15 6.51 -1.13
CA LEU A 294 3.74 6.44 0.22
C LEU A 294 3.38 7.67 1.05
N ASN A 295 3.45 8.86 0.47
CA ASN A 295 3.01 10.08 1.15
C ASN A 295 1.54 9.98 1.61
N TYR A 296 0.65 9.54 0.72
CA TYR A 296 -0.75 9.36 1.08
C TYR A 296 -0.96 8.29 2.17
N LEU A 297 -0.27 7.15 2.07
CA LEU A 297 -0.36 6.10 3.09
C LEU A 297 0.16 6.54 4.46
N ALA A 298 1.14 7.42 4.50
CA ALA A 298 1.63 8.02 5.74
C ALA A 298 0.54 8.86 6.43
N LEU A 299 -0.28 9.59 5.66
CA LEU A 299 -1.40 10.39 6.19
C LEU A 299 -2.52 9.53 6.78
N LEU A 300 -2.53 8.22 6.53
CA LEU A 300 -3.49 7.30 7.15
C LEU A 300 -3.08 6.97 8.60
N GLY A 301 -3.07 7.99 9.44
CA GLY A 301 -2.80 7.90 10.86
C GLY A 301 -1.66 8.79 11.37
N TRP A 302 -0.85 9.38 10.48
CA TRP A 302 0.21 10.31 10.85
C TRP A 302 0.12 11.61 10.02
N SER A 303 0.78 12.68 10.45
CA SER A 303 0.87 13.93 9.69
C SER A 303 2.20 14.61 9.97
N ILE A 304 2.77 15.22 8.94
CA ILE A 304 4.05 15.95 9.06
C ILE A 304 3.92 17.29 9.80
N GLY A 305 2.70 17.80 9.91
CA GLY A 305 2.39 19.07 10.57
C GLY A 305 1.01 19.59 10.18
N PRO A 306 0.54 20.68 10.80
CA PRO A 306 -0.74 21.28 10.45
C PRO A 306 -0.71 21.81 9.01
N ASP A 307 -1.83 21.67 8.31
CA ASP A 307 -2.08 22.23 6.97
C ASP A 307 -1.06 21.81 5.87
N ARG A 308 -0.37 20.68 6.08
CA ARG A 308 0.59 20.15 5.12
C ARG A 308 0.36 18.67 4.84
N ASP A 309 -0.07 18.36 3.62
CA ASP A 309 -0.34 17.00 3.18
C ASP A 309 0.74 16.42 2.23
N VAL A 310 1.52 17.28 1.57
CA VAL A 310 2.54 16.85 0.60
C VAL A 310 3.94 17.00 1.20
N PHE A 311 4.70 15.90 1.19
CA PHE A 311 6.06 15.81 1.71
C PHE A 311 6.83 14.66 1.05
N SER A 312 8.15 14.76 1.04
CA SER A 312 9.03 13.70 0.57
C SER A 312 9.22 12.60 1.62
N MET A 313 9.73 11.43 1.20
CA MET A 313 10.08 10.38 2.15
C MET A 313 11.26 10.77 3.05
N ASP A 314 12.19 11.59 2.58
CA ASP A 314 13.28 12.12 3.40
C ASP A 314 12.74 13.01 4.53
N GLU A 315 11.78 13.88 4.23
CA GLU A 315 11.10 14.69 5.24
C GLU A 315 10.30 13.84 6.24
N MET A 316 9.67 12.74 5.74
CA MET A 316 9.01 11.78 6.62
C MET A 316 10.02 11.13 7.56
N ILE A 317 11.14 10.62 7.05
CA ILE A 317 12.20 10.01 7.86
C ILE A 317 12.72 11.00 8.92
N GLU A 318 12.92 12.24 8.55
CA GLU A 318 13.40 13.27 9.49
C GLU A 318 12.45 13.52 10.68
N ARG A 319 11.13 13.37 10.45
CA ARG A 319 10.11 13.80 11.43
C ARG A 319 9.23 12.70 11.98
N PHE A 320 9.32 11.49 11.43
CA PHE A 320 8.41 10.40 11.83
C PHE A 320 8.70 9.91 13.24
N ASP A 321 7.70 9.98 14.10
CA ASP A 321 7.70 9.27 15.38
C ASP A 321 6.39 8.49 15.50
N VAL A 322 6.50 7.20 15.76
CA VAL A 322 5.33 6.33 15.91
C VAL A 322 4.40 6.78 17.04
N ARG A 323 4.93 7.49 18.04
CA ARG A 323 4.15 8.03 19.15
C ARG A 323 3.20 9.15 18.74
N ASP A 324 3.42 9.78 17.56
CA ASP A 324 2.54 10.79 16.97
C ASP A 324 1.41 10.16 16.14
N VAL A 325 1.43 8.85 15.94
CA VAL A 325 0.36 8.16 15.20
C VAL A 325 -0.93 8.22 16.00
N LYS A 326 -2.01 8.66 15.32
CA LYS A 326 -3.35 8.79 15.92
C LYS A 326 -3.97 7.40 16.12
N ALA A 327 -4.61 7.19 17.28
CA ALA A 327 -5.27 5.93 17.62
C ALA A 327 -6.59 5.71 16.85
N ASN A 328 -7.22 6.78 16.34
CA ASN A 328 -8.49 6.70 15.63
C ASN A 328 -8.36 6.07 14.24
N PRO A 329 -9.35 5.29 13.76
CA PRO A 329 -9.36 4.74 12.42
C PRO A 329 -9.18 5.82 11.35
N ALA A 330 -8.32 5.54 10.36
CA ALA A 330 -8.12 6.40 9.21
C ALA A 330 -9.01 5.94 8.04
N HIS A 331 -9.61 6.88 7.32
CA HIS A 331 -10.45 6.57 6.15
C HIS A 331 -9.64 6.69 4.86
N PHE A 332 -9.73 5.66 4.03
CA PHE A 332 -9.14 5.67 2.69
C PHE A 332 -10.01 6.54 1.77
N ASP A 333 -9.39 7.57 1.21
CA ASP A 333 -10.00 8.52 0.28
C ASP A 333 -9.18 8.53 -1.01
N ILE A 334 -9.72 7.92 -2.06
CA ILE A 334 -9.05 7.77 -3.35
C ILE A 334 -8.83 9.13 -4.04
N ASP A 335 -9.77 10.06 -3.90
CA ASP A 335 -9.65 11.39 -4.53
C ASP A 335 -8.51 12.19 -3.89
N LYS A 336 -8.37 12.11 -2.57
CA LYS A 336 -7.24 12.70 -1.85
C LYS A 336 -5.92 12.02 -2.24
N ALA A 337 -5.90 10.70 -2.39
CA ALA A 337 -4.72 9.96 -2.84
C ALA A 337 -4.28 10.42 -4.25
N ILE A 338 -5.23 10.54 -5.17
CA ILE A 338 -4.98 11.03 -6.54
C ILE A 338 -4.48 12.47 -6.53
N ALA A 339 -5.05 13.34 -5.70
CA ALA A 339 -4.61 14.74 -5.59
C ALA A 339 -3.15 14.84 -5.11
N ILE A 340 -2.77 14.08 -4.07
CA ILE A 340 -1.39 14.02 -3.57
C ILE A 340 -0.45 13.45 -4.65
N ASN A 341 -0.86 12.38 -5.32
CA ASN A 341 -0.07 11.80 -6.41
C ASN A 341 0.19 12.79 -7.54
N ALA A 342 -0.83 13.59 -7.90
CA ALA A 342 -0.69 14.65 -8.91
C ALA A 342 0.36 15.70 -8.52
N GLU A 343 0.42 16.09 -7.24
CA GLU A 343 1.47 17.01 -6.76
C GLU A 343 2.86 16.39 -6.93
N HIS A 344 3.03 15.13 -6.55
CA HIS A 344 4.30 14.42 -6.71
C HIS A 344 4.69 14.25 -8.20
N ILE A 345 3.74 13.99 -9.09
CA ILE A 345 4.02 13.95 -10.54
C ILE A 345 4.54 15.30 -11.02
N ARG A 346 3.94 16.43 -10.58
CA ARG A 346 4.40 17.77 -10.94
C ARG A 346 5.81 18.10 -10.46
N MET A 347 6.25 17.47 -9.36
CA MET A 347 7.59 17.66 -8.80
C MET A 347 8.67 16.78 -9.45
N LEU A 348 8.30 15.80 -10.29
CA LEU A 348 9.29 14.98 -10.98
C LEU A 348 10.15 15.81 -11.92
N ASP A 349 11.41 15.43 -12.05
CA ASP A 349 12.23 15.89 -13.17
C ASP A 349 11.55 15.56 -14.50
N PRO A 350 11.56 16.47 -15.50
CA PRO A 350 10.87 16.23 -16.78
C PRO A 350 11.28 14.93 -17.47
N GLN A 351 12.57 14.57 -17.44
CA GLN A 351 13.03 13.33 -18.05
C GLN A 351 12.58 12.09 -17.25
N ASP A 352 12.57 12.18 -15.91
CA ASP A 352 12.06 11.11 -15.04
C ASP A 352 10.55 10.90 -15.26
N PHE A 353 9.78 11.98 -15.40
CA PHE A 353 8.37 11.89 -15.79
C PHE A 353 8.18 11.14 -17.10
N LEU A 354 8.96 11.46 -18.13
CA LEU A 354 8.87 10.80 -19.43
C LEU A 354 9.27 9.33 -19.35
N ASN A 355 10.36 9.01 -18.66
CA ASN A 355 10.81 7.64 -18.46
C ASN A 355 9.75 6.78 -17.76
N ARG A 356 9.12 7.32 -16.70
CA ARG A 356 8.04 6.63 -15.96
C ARG A 356 6.72 6.55 -16.74
N SER A 357 6.53 7.40 -17.75
CA SER A 357 5.37 7.37 -18.65
C SER A 357 5.47 6.28 -19.72
N LEU A 358 6.67 5.87 -20.13
CA LEU A 358 6.89 4.90 -21.22
C LEU A 358 6.14 3.58 -21.03
N PRO A 359 6.11 2.92 -19.85
CA PRO A 359 5.37 1.68 -19.67
C PRO A 359 3.87 1.81 -19.99
N TYR A 360 3.28 2.95 -19.69
CA TYR A 360 1.85 3.22 -19.98
C TYR A 360 1.62 3.48 -21.47
N LEU A 361 2.48 4.26 -22.11
CA LEU A 361 2.44 4.49 -23.56
C LEU A 361 2.62 3.19 -24.33
N LYS A 362 3.53 2.31 -23.89
CA LYS A 362 3.75 0.99 -24.47
C LYS A 362 2.54 0.06 -24.26
N ARG A 363 2.03 -0.01 -23.02
CA ARG A 363 0.83 -0.81 -22.69
C ARG A 363 -0.34 -0.47 -23.64
N ASP A 364 -0.51 0.81 -23.94
CA ASP A 364 -1.61 1.31 -24.76
C ASP A 364 -1.26 1.35 -26.27
N GLY A 365 -0.11 0.77 -26.66
CA GLY A 365 0.30 0.56 -28.07
C GLY A 365 0.76 1.83 -28.80
N LEU A 366 1.12 2.88 -28.06
CA LEU A 366 1.53 4.16 -28.66
C LEU A 366 3.03 4.20 -28.99
N VAL A 367 3.82 3.41 -28.29
CA VAL A 367 5.25 3.17 -28.55
C VAL A 367 5.55 1.68 -28.40
N THR A 368 6.65 1.22 -29.02
CA THR A 368 7.15 -0.17 -28.83
C THR A 368 8.39 -0.23 -27.95
N ALA A 369 8.99 0.90 -27.67
CA ALA A 369 10.23 1.04 -26.92
C ALA A 369 10.10 0.52 -25.47
N GLU A 370 11.17 -0.12 -24.97
CA GLU A 370 11.29 -0.55 -23.57
C GLU A 370 11.94 0.56 -22.72
N SER A 371 12.80 1.36 -23.33
CA SER A 371 13.53 2.43 -22.67
C SER A 371 13.54 3.69 -23.57
N TRP A 372 13.99 4.81 -23.00
CA TRP A 372 14.13 6.06 -23.72
C TRP A 372 15.06 5.94 -24.95
N ASP A 373 16.10 5.13 -24.84
CA ASP A 373 17.09 4.95 -25.89
C ASP A 373 16.57 4.14 -27.08
N ASP A 374 15.54 3.31 -26.87
CA ASP A 374 14.90 2.50 -27.90
C ASP A 374 13.84 3.27 -28.73
N LEU A 375 13.49 4.47 -28.31
CA LEU A 375 12.54 5.32 -29.05
C LEU A 375 13.13 5.77 -30.39
N THR A 376 12.27 5.93 -31.39
CA THR A 376 12.63 6.61 -32.65
C THR A 376 12.91 8.09 -32.41
N ASP A 377 13.64 8.73 -33.33
CA ASP A 377 13.91 10.18 -33.26
C ASP A 377 12.61 10.98 -33.20
N ARG A 378 11.61 10.61 -34.00
CA ARG A 378 10.29 11.25 -34.01
C ARG A 378 9.58 11.11 -32.66
N GLU A 379 9.57 9.90 -32.06
CA GLU A 379 8.94 9.70 -30.76
C GLU A 379 9.63 10.52 -29.67
N ARG A 380 10.98 10.56 -29.66
CA ARG A 380 11.75 11.41 -28.72
C ARG A 380 11.42 12.88 -28.86
N GLU A 381 11.37 13.41 -30.10
CA GLU A 381 11.01 14.81 -30.37
C GLU A 381 9.61 15.12 -29.81
N VAL A 382 8.62 14.29 -30.16
CA VAL A 382 7.23 14.49 -29.72
C VAL A 382 7.13 14.43 -28.19
N LEU A 383 7.72 13.42 -27.56
CA LEU A 383 7.65 13.25 -26.11
C LEU A 383 8.36 14.37 -25.36
N THR A 384 9.52 14.82 -25.85
CA THR A 384 10.26 15.94 -25.27
C THR A 384 9.45 17.24 -25.35
N ALA A 385 8.80 17.51 -26.48
CA ALA A 385 7.98 18.70 -26.66
C ALA A 385 6.66 18.63 -25.87
N ALA A 386 6.02 17.45 -25.82
CA ALA A 386 4.75 17.25 -25.14
C ALA A 386 4.88 17.12 -23.59
N GLY A 387 6.01 16.61 -23.09
CA GLY A 387 6.22 16.36 -21.66
C GLY A 387 5.87 17.55 -20.78
N PRO A 388 6.45 18.74 -20.97
CA PRO A 388 6.14 19.94 -20.17
C PRO A 388 4.67 20.39 -20.26
N LEU A 389 4.00 20.05 -21.35
CA LEU A 389 2.58 20.38 -21.56
C LEU A 389 1.65 19.40 -20.82
N VAL A 390 2.07 18.16 -20.66
CA VAL A 390 1.25 17.05 -20.14
C VAL A 390 1.48 16.84 -18.64
N GLN A 391 2.72 16.88 -18.16
CA GLN A 391 3.08 16.65 -16.75
C GLN A 391 2.22 17.45 -15.76
N PRO A 392 1.98 18.77 -15.91
CA PRO A 392 1.17 19.52 -14.95
C PRO A 392 -0.34 19.20 -15.02
N ARG A 393 -0.78 18.44 -16.02
CA ARG A 393 -2.20 18.17 -16.31
C ARG A 393 -2.65 16.77 -15.96
N VAL A 394 -1.74 15.82 -15.81
CA VAL A 394 -2.06 14.45 -15.42
C VAL A 394 -1.99 14.29 -13.89
N ARG A 395 -2.88 13.45 -13.38
CA ARG A 395 -2.94 13.12 -11.94
C ARG A 395 -2.39 11.72 -11.67
N LEU A 396 -2.46 10.88 -12.70
CA LEU A 396 -1.97 9.51 -12.72
C LEU A 396 -1.18 9.30 -14.01
N LEU A 397 -0.07 8.56 -13.98
CA LEU A 397 0.70 8.26 -15.18
C LEU A 397 -0.10 7.46 -16.23
N GLY A 398 -1.14 6.72 -15.81
CA GLY A 398 -2.06 6.06 -16.74
C GLY A 398 -2.85 7.01 -17.64
N GLU A 399 -2.92 8.31 -17.31
CA GLU A 399 -3.60 9.33 -18.11
C GLU A 399 -2.75 9.86 -19.26
N VAL A 400 -1.42 9.58 -19.28
CA VAL A 400 -0.48 10.13 -20.29
C VAL A 400 -0.83 9.67 -21.71
N SER A 401 -1.25 8.42 -21.89
CA SER A 401 -1.66 7.88 -23.18
C SER A 401 -2.81 8.67 -23.80
N GLY A 402 -3.78 9.05 -22.96
CA GLY A 402 -4.90 9.88 -23.39
C GLY A 402 -4.51 11.29 -23.80
N MET A 403 -3.42 11.83 -23.24
CA MET A 403 -2.93 13.17 -23.54
C MET A 403 -1.95 13.20 -24.71
N MET A 404 -1.09 12.17 -24.85
CA MET A 404 -0.01 12.13 -25.83
C MET A 404 -0.35 11.34 -27.10
N GLY A 405 -1.36 10.44 -27.03
CA GLY A 405 -1.62 9.49 -28.10
C GLY A 405 -1.87 10.11 -29.46
N SER A 406 -2.62 11.22 -29.53
CA SER A 406 -2.86 11.93 -30.79
C SER A 406 -1.61 12.62 -31.34
N LEU A 407 -0.67 13.01 -30.49
CA LEU A 407 0.59 13.63 -30.89
C LEU A 407 1.59 12.61 -31.45
N LEU A 408 1.57 11.39 -30.95
CA LEU A 408 2.40 10.27 -31.39
C LEU A 408 1.82 9.54 -32.61
N SER A 409 0.53 9.74 -32.91
CA SER A 409 -0.17 9.05 -34.01
C SER A 409 0.15 9.65 -35.35
N ASP A 410 0.48 8.80 -36.33
CA ASP A 410 0.62 9.18 -37.76
C ASP A 410 -0.72 9.12 -38.53
N ALA A 411 -1.83 8.86 -37.80
CA ALA A 411 -3.14 8.75 -38.46
C ALA A 411 -3.63 10.11 -38.99
N ASP A 412 -4.15 10.09 -40.19
CA ASP A 412 -4.74 11.25 -40.86
C ASP A 412 -6.12 11.64 -40.30
N TYR A 413 -6.73 10.76 -39.53
CA TYR A 413 -8.01 10.94 -38.87
C TYR A 413 -7.96 10.37 -37.44
N ILE A 414 -8.38 11.18 -36.50
CA ILE A 414 -8.55 10.77 -35.10
C ILE A 414 -10.05 10.73 -34.81
N GLU A 415 -10.57 9.54 -34.58
CA GLU A 415 -11.98 9.34 -34.21
C GLU A 415 -12.29 10.07 -32.89
N PRO A 416 -13.24 11.04 -32.90
CA PRO A 416 -13.65 11.73 -31.69
C PRO A 416 -14.30 10.77 -30.69
N ASP A 417 -13.87 10.84 -29.45
CA ASP A 417 -14.57 10.13 -28.36
C ASP A 417 -16.02 10.61 -28.23
N PRO A 418 -16.91 9.82 -27.57
CA PRO A 418 -18.34 10.17 -27.49
C PRO A 418 -18.61 11.54 -26.86
N ASP A 419 -17.77 11.99 -25.91
CA ASP A 419 -17.96 13.27 -25.23
C ASP A 419 -17.43 14.44 -26.08
N ALA A 420 -16.35 14.23 -26.82
CA ALA A 420 -15.87 15.19 -27.81
C ALA A 420 -16.88 15.36 -28.95
N ARG A 421 -17.42 14.26 -29.47
CA ARG A 421 -18.43 14.29 -30.54
C ARG A 421 -19.67 15.10 -30.14
N LYS A 422 -20.14 15.04 -28.91
CA LYS A 422 -21.26 15.86 -28.39
C LYS A 422 -20.96 17.37 -28.38
N GLN A 423 -19.69 17.78 -28.40
CA GLN A 423 -19.29 19.18 -28.39
C GLN A 423 -19.30 19.79 -29.82
N LEU A 424 -19.27 18.96 -30.85
CA LEU A 424 -19.34 19.42 -32.24
C LEU A 424 -20.77 19.93 -32.52
N LYS A 425 -20.91 21.24 -32.76
CA LYS A 425 -22.17 21.92 -33.05
C LYS A 425 -22.33 22.11 -34.55
N GLU A 426 -23.49 22.58 -34.99
CA GLU A 426 -23.79 22.83 -36.41
C GLU A 426 -22.73 23.72 -37.11
N SER A 427 -22.11 24.64 -36.35
CA SER A 427 -21.05 25.50 -36.87
C SER A 427 -19.69 24.80 -37.05
N ALA A 428 -19.53 23.54 -36.55
CA ALA A 428 -18.22 22.88 -36.55
C ALA A 428 -17.62 22.71 -37.96
N ALA A 429 -18.42 22.33 -38.95
CA ALA A 429 -17.96 22.17 -40.32
C ALA A 429 -17.43 23.50 -40.91
N ALA A 430 -18.16 24.61 -40.73
CA ALA A 430 -17.75 25.92 -41.18
C ALA A 430 -16.49 26.43 -40.46
N VAL A 431 -16.37 26.20 -39.15
CA VAL A 431 -15.17 26.55 -38.39
C VAL A 431 -13.95 25.74 -38.87
N LEU A 432 -14.10 24.45 -39.12
CA LEU A 432 -13.01 23.61 -39.60
C LEU A 432 -12.59 24.02 -41.02
N GLU A 433 -13.53 24.38 -41.89
CA GLU A 433 -13.22 24.87 -43.23
C GLU A 433 -12.44 26.18 -43.22
N LEU A 434 -12.88 27.15 -42.39
CA LEU A 434 -12.18 28.42 -42.22
C LEU A 434 -10.79 28.22 -41.62
N ALA A 435 -10.66 27.38 -40.59
CA ALA A 435 -9.37 27.04 -40.02
C ALA A 435 -8.43 26.36 -41.02
N GLU A 436 -8.93 25.42 -41.82
CA GLU A 436 -8.17 24.75 -42.88
C GLU A 436 -7.66 25.73 -43.92
N GLN A 437 -8.52 26.64 -44.44
CA GLN A 437 -8.15 27.65 -45.39
C GLN A 437 -7.07 28.59 -44.86
N THR A 438 -7.25 29.08 -43.66
CA THR A 438 -6.31 29.98 -42.97
C THR A 438 -4.94 29.32 -42.77
N LEU A 439 -4.91 28.08 -42.23
CA LEU A 439 -3.66 27.37 -41.93
C LEU A 439 -2.93 26.90 -43.21
N ARG A 440 -3.61 26.70 -44.32
CA ARG A 440 -3.01 26.28 -45.59
C ARG A 440 -2.00 27.30 -46.12
N GLU A 441 -2.27 28.58 -45.90
CA GLU A 441 -1.43 29.70 -46.39
C GLU A 441 -0.19 29.95 -45.50
N VAL A 442 -0.10 29.33 -44.29
CA VAL A 442 1.04 29.52 -43.38
C VAL A 442 2.30 28.85 -43.95
N PRO A 443 3.42 29.57 -44.14
CA PRO A 443 4.69 28.96 -44.53
C PRO A 443 5.21 28.02 -43.43
N ASP A 444 5.88 26.93 -43.79
CA ASP A 444 6.38 25.94 -42.82
C ASP A 444 7.31 26.55 -41.76
N GLN A 445 8.14 27.53 -42.15
CA GLN A 445 9.03 28.25 -41.22
C GLN A 445 8.30 29.14 -40.20
N SER A 446 7.04 29.44 -40.46
CA SER A 446 6.17 30.25 -39.59
C SER A 446 5.17 29.36 -38.78
N TRP A 447 5.33 28.03 -38.85
CA TRP A 447 4.46 27.09 -38.14
C TRP A 447 4.89 26.98 -36.66
N THR A 448 4.59 28.03 -35.90
CA THR A 448 4.93 28.18 -34.48
C THR A 448 3.69 28.48 -33.67
N THR A 449 3.72 28.05 -32.37
CA THR A 449 2.60 28.20 -31.42
C THR A 449 2.01 29.61 -31.44
N ASP A 450 2.84 30.64 -31.26
CA ASP A 450 2.39 32.05 -31.17
C ASP A 450 1.75 32.52 -32.48
N HIS A 451 2.37 32.24 -33.62
CA HIS A 451 1.83 32.62 -34.90
C HIS A 451 0.50 31.92 -35.24
N LEU A 452 0.39 30.64 -34.92
CA LEU A 452 -0.85 29.85 -35.10
C LEU A 452 -1.97 30.36 -34.18
N HIS A 453 -1.63 30.73 -32.95
CA HIS A 453 -2.59 31.31 -32.00
C HIS A 453 -3.16 32.62 -32.53
N ASP A 454 -2.29 33.56 -32.94
CA ASP A 454 -2.71 34.88 -33.38
C ASP A 454 -3.52 34.78 -34.66
N LEU A 455 -3.05 34.01 -35.62
CA LEU A 455 -3.69 33.83 -36.94
C LEU A 455 -5.09 33.19 -36.81
N LEU A 456 -5.23 32.12 -36.03
CA LEU A 456 -6.53 31.48 -35.83
C LEU A 456 -7.45 32.32 -34.95
N THR A 457 -6.92 33.11 -34.01
CA THR A 457 -7.73 34.06 -33.23
C THR A 457 -8.31 35.14 -34.13
N GLU A 458 -7.48 35.76 -34.98
CA GLU A 458 -7.93 36.75 -35.97
C GLU A 458 -8.99 36.16 -36.91
N ALA A 459 -8.70 35.01 -37.53
CA ALA A 459 -9.60 34.41 -38.52
C ALA A 459 -10.91 33.89 -37.93
N LEU A 460 -10.88 33.15 -36.85
CA LEU A 460 -12.06 32.46 -36.29
C LEU A 460 -12.85 33.33 -35.30
N VAL A 461 -12.16 34.11 -34.45
CA VAL A 461 -12.83 34.87 -33.40
C VAL A 461 -13.17 36.28 -33.84
N GLU A 462 -12.17 37.03 -34.37
CA GLU A 462 -12.34 38.45 -34.69
C GLU A 462 -13.12 38.64 -36.01
N GLN A 463 -12.69 37.96 -37.05
CA GLN A 463 -13.31 38.06 -38.37
C GLN A 463 -14.50 37.11 -38.52
N GLY A 464 -14.37 35.86 -38.05
CA GLY A 464 -15.41 34.84 -38.12
C GLY A 464 -16.54 35.01 -37.12
N GLY A 465 -16.35 35.80 -36.06
CA GLY A 465 -17.37 36.11 -35.04
C GLY A 465 -17.71 34.92 -34.12
N TYR A 466 -16.93 33.84 -34.13
CA TYR A 466 -17.17 32.70 -33.25
C TYR A 466 -16.66 32.99 -31.83
N LYS A 467 -17.41 32.57 -30.81
CA LYS A 467 -16.89 32.59 -29.45
C LYS A 467 -15.69 31.62 -29.32
N PRO A 468 -14.65 31.92 -28.54
CA PRO A 468 -13.41 31.11 -28.45
C PRO A 468 -13.64 29.60 -28.30
N ARG A 469 -14.63 29.19 -27.47
CA ARG A 469 -14.98 27.77 -27.30
C ARG A 469 -15.52 27.12 -28.58
N LEU A 470 -16.30 27.86 -29.39
CA LEU A 470 -16.85 27.36 -30.65
C LEU A 470 -15.82 27.46 -31.79
N ALA A 471 -14.88 28.40 -31.71
CA ALA A 471 -13.77 28.55 -32.65
C ALA A 471 -12.73 27.44 -32.52
N PHE A 472 -12.20 27.24 -31.30
CA PHE A 472 -11.08 26.34 -31.06
C PHE A 472 -11.49 24.90 -30.68
N GLY A 473 -12.75 24.68 -30.21
CA GLY A 473 -13.26 23.37 -29.87
C GLY A 473 -13.21 22.36 -31.00
N PRO A 474 -13.79 22.67 -32.19
CA PRO A 474 -13.73 21.75 -33.35
C PRO A 474 -12.31 21.48 -33.83
N VAL A 475 -11.42 22.49 -33.86
CA VAL A 475 -10.01 22.33 -34.24
C VAL A 475 -9.30 21.37 -33.25
N ARG A 476 -9.50 21.56 -31.94
CA ARG A 476 -8.96 20.64 -30.89
C ARG A 476 -9.44 19.22 -31.11
N ILE A 477 -10.74 19.04 -31.35
CA ILE A 477 -11.32 17.69 -31.52
C ILE A 477 -10.77 17.05 -32.80
N ALA A 478 -10.59 17.82 -33.89
CA ALA A 478 -10.02 17.30 -35.13
C ALA A 478 -8.60 16.72 -34.91
N VAL A 479 -7.75 17.43 -34.17
CA VAL A 479 -6.35 17.03 -33.99
C VAL A 479 -6.12 16.05 -32.86
N SER A 480 -7.02 15.99 -31.88
CA SER A 480 -6.83 15.16 -30.69
C SER A 480 -7.89 14.06 -30.48
N GLY A 481 -9.03 14.13 -31.14
CA GLY A 481 -10.20 13.28 -30.88
C GLY A 481 -10.86 13.52 -29.52
N ARG A 482 -10.41 14.52 -28.76
CA ARG A 482 -10.80 14.69 -27.35
C ARG A 482 -11.20 16.12 -27.01
N ARG A 483 -12.08 16.25 -26.02
CA ARG A 483 -12.44 17.53 -25.43
C ARG A 483 -11.30 18.13 -24.58
N VAL A 484 -10.59 17.26 -23.86
CA VAL A 484 -9.44 17.62 -23.02
C VAL A 484 -8.19 17.00 -23.64
N SER A 485 -7.22 17.84 -23.98
CA SER A 485 -5.96 17.49 -24.62
C SER A 485 -4.86 18.45 -24.12
N PRO A 486 -3.61 18.26 -24.49
CA PRO A 486 -2.59 19.31 -24.32
C PRO A 486 -3.04 20.63 -24.95
N PRO A 487 -2.38 21.76 -24.65
CA PRO A 487 -2.72 23.06 -25.25
C PRO A 487 -2.76 22.96 -26.77
N LEU A 488 -3.75 23.63 -27.37
CA LEU A 488 -4.09 23.44 -28.80
C LEU A 488 -2.95 23.84 -29.73
N PHE A 489 -2.45 25.06 -29.56
CA PHE A 489 -1.51 25.63 -30.55
C PHE A 489 -0.14 24.95 -30.48
N GLU A 490 0.32 24.61 -29.29
CA GLU A 490 1.51 23.79 -29.06
C GLU A 490 1.32 22.39 -29.70
N SER A 491 0.11 21.82 -29.59
CA SER A 491 -0.20 20.53 -30.23
C SER A 491 -0.12 20.63 -31.76
N LEU A 492 -0.62 21.72 -32.35
CA LEU A 492 -0.52 21.97 -33.80
C LEU A 492 0.95 22.08 -34.26
N GLU A 493 1.78 22.76 -33.46
CA GLU A 493 3.22 22.87 -33.73
C GLU A 493 3.90 21.51 -33.71
N ILE A 494 3.61 20.67 -32.67
CA ILE A 494 4.21 19.34 -32.49
C ILE A 494 3.83 18.38 -33.62
N ILE A 495 2.56 18.32 -34.01
CA ILE A 495 2.12 17.41 -35.09
C ILE A 495 2.48 17.92 -36.49
N GLY A 496 2.71 19.23 -36.66
CA GLY A 496 3.09 19.86 -37.91
C GLY A 496 1.93 20.15 -38.84
N LYS A 497 2.23 20.95 -39.88
CA LYS A 497 1.25 21.48 -40.84
C LYS A 497 0.49 20.39 -41.60
N SER A 498 1.21 19.42 -42.18
CA SER A 498 0.61 18.39 -43.00
C SER A 498 -0.45 17.57 -42.23
N ALA A 499 -0.08 17.03 -41.07
CA ALA A 499 -0.99 16.24 -40.26
C ALA A 499 -2.17 17.07 -39.73
N THR A 500 -1.93 18.33 -39.33
CA THR A 500 -3.00 19.24 -38.92
C THR A 500 -4.05 19.42 -40.01
N LEU A 501 -3.63 19.81 -41.22
CA LEU A 501 -4.54 20.03 -42.33
C LEU A 501 -5.33 18.78 -42.72
N GLN A 502 -4.66 17.63 -42.75
CA GLN A 502 -5.29 16.34 -43.04
C GLN A 502 -6.39 16.00 -42.03
N ARG A 503 -6.09 16.17 -40.74
CA ARG A 503 -7.05 15.88 -39.66
C ARG A 503 -8.26 16.81 -39.65
N LEU A 504 -8.04 18.11 -39.94
CA LEU A 504 -9.14 19.08 -40.11
C LEU A 504 -10.06 18.69 -41.24
N THR A 505 -9.48 18.42 -42.43
CA THR A 505 -10.22 17.98 -43.63
C THR A 505 -11.02 16.69 -43.33
N ASN A 506 -10.38 15.69 -42.74
CA ASN A 506 -11.01 14.40 -42.51
C ASN A 506 -12.13 14.49 -41.44
N LEU A 507 -11.94 15.23 -40.34
CA LEU A 507 -13.05 15.41 -39.41
C LEU A 507 -14.23 16.13 -40.08
N ARG A 508 -13.97 17.20 -40.89
CA ARG A 508 -15.03 17.92 -41.59
C ARG A 508 -15.84 17.01 -42.53
N GLN A 509 -15.20 16.03 -43.16
CA GLN A 509 -15.87 15.05 -44.03
C GLN A 509 -16.73 14.04 -43.29
N HIS A 510 -16.49 13.85 -41.98
CA HIS A 510 -17.22 12.93 -41.14
C HIS A 510 -18.30 13.58 -40.26
N LEU A 511 -18.51 14.91 -40.42
CA LEU A 511 -19.60 15.66 -39.79
C LEU A 511 -20.87 15.61 -40.62
#